data_2167640f4404b8ab961383531d0b6d33
#
_entry.id   2167640f4404b8ab961383531d0b6d33
#
_cell.length_a   1.000
_cell.length_b   1.000
_cell.length_c   1.000
_cell.angle_alpha   90.00
_cell.angle_beta   90.00
_cell.angle_gamma   90.00
#
_symmetry.space_group_name_H-M   'P 1'
#
loop_
_entity.id
_entity.type
_entity.pdbx_description
1 polymer ?
#
loop_
_entity_poly.entity_id
_entity_poly.type
_entity_poly.pdbx_seq_one_letter_code
_entity_poly.pdbx_strand_id
1 'polypeptide(L)'
;MSKKVLIISGSPRKNGNSDILCGQFEKGAREAGNTVEKVNLRELKIGYCKACYGCRGTGACVQKDDMESLLEKMVAADVLVLATPVYFYSMDGQMKTMIDRTLSRYTEMRDKDVYLIATAAAGRRAMARTMDALKGFTDCLPGAKVRREIYGEGVYQKGEVESTPAYREAYEAGKAV
;
A
#
# COMPACT_ATOMS: atom_id res chain seq x y z
N MET A 1 -6.91 13.13 17.72
CA MET A 1 -6.75 14.04 16.56
C MET A 1 -7.01 13.23 15.30
N SER A 2 -7.67 13.82 14.30
CA SER A 2 -7.90 13.16 13.00
C SER A 2 -6.57 12.97 12.27
N LYS A 3 -6.30 11.74 11.78
CA LYS A 3 -5.10 11.41 10.98
C LYS A 3 -5.40 11.48 9.49
N LYS A 4 -4.38 11.74 8.70
CA LYS A 4 -4.41 11.62 7.23
C LYS A 4 -4.00 10.21 6.84
N VAL A 5 -4.92 9.44 6.29
CA VAL A 5 -4.72 8.04 5.87
C VAL A 5 -4.63 7.99 4.35
N LEU A 6 -3.54 7.49 3.82
CA LEU A 6 -3.37 7.20 2.41
C LEU A 6 -3.38 5.70 2.17
N ILE A 7 -4.37 5.22 1.43
CA ILE A 7 -4.49 3.83 1.02
C ILE A 7 -4.00 3.69 -0.42
N ILE A 8 -3.00 2.84 -0.64
CA ILE A 8 -2.42 2.58 -1.96
C ILE A 8 -2.73 1.14 -2.36
N SER A 9 -3.62 1.00 -3.35
CA SER A 9 -4.03 -0.29 -3.90
C SER A 9 -3.22 -0.63 -5.15
N GLY A 10 -2.42 -1.70 -5.09
CA GLY A 10 -1.70 -2.28 -6.23
C GLY A 10 -2.57 -3.16 -7.13
N SER A 11 -3.83 -3.44 -6.74
CA SER A 11 -4.69 -4.34 -7.51
C SER A 11 -4.86 -3.86 -8.97
N PRO A 12 -4.48 -4.68 -9.97
CA PRO A 12 -4.76 -4.37 -11.37
C PRO A 12 -6.25 -4.54 -11.73
N ARG A 13 -7.01 -5.22 -10.89
CA ARG A 13 -8.44 -5.45 -11.10
C ARG A 13 -9.27 -4.48 -10.25
N LYS A 14 -10.15 -3.71 -10.89
CA LYS A 14 -11.18 -2.96 -10.17
C LYS A 14 -12.06 -3.92 -9.36
N ASN A 15 -12.27 -3.61 -8.08
CA ASN A 15 -12.95 -4.50 -7.13
C ASN A 15 -12.28 -5.90 -7.03
N GLY A 16 -10.95 -5.99 -7.18
CA GLY A 16 -10.19 -7.20 -6.84
C GLY A 16 -10.13 -7.38 -5.33
N ASN A 17 -9.76 -8.58 -4.86
CA ASN A 17 -9.81 -8.92 -3.43
C ASN A 17 -9.01 -7.94 -2.54
N SER A 18 -7.81 -7.53 -2.93
CA SER A 18 -7.04 -6.53 -2.18
C SER A 18 -7.68 -5.12 -2.23
N ASP A 19 -8.31 -4.74 -3.35
CA ASP A 19 -9.03 -3.47 -3.48
C ASP A 19 -10.30 -3.45 -2.60
N ILE A 20 -10.99 -4.58 -2.45
CA ILE A 20 -12.13 -4.75 -1.52
C ILE A 20 -11.67 -4.56 -0.07
N LEU A 21 -10.55 -5.18 0.34
CA LEU A 21 -10.00 -4.97 1.69
C LEU A 21 -9.60 -3.51 1.94
N CYS A 22 -9.04 -2.83 0.93
CA CYS A 22 -8.82 -1.39 1.01
C CYS A 22 -10.11 -0.61 1.30
N GLY A 23 -11.22 -0.98 0.65
CA GLY A 23 -12.53 -0.37 0.89
C GLY A 23 -13.04 -0.58 2.31
N GLN A 24 -12.81 -1.77 2.89
CA GLN A 24 -13.17 -2.03 4.29
C GLN A 24 -12.32 -1.24 5.27
N PHE A 25 -11.01 -1.17 5.02
CA PHE A 25 -10.11 -0.32 5.82
C PHE A 25 -10.53 1.15 5.75
N GLU A 26 -10.81 1.65 4.54
CA GLU A 26 -11.27 3.01 4.31
C GLU A 26 -12.55 3.31 5.11
N LYS A 27 -13.54 2.40 5.04
CA LYS A 27 -14.80 2.53 5.78
C LYS A 27 -14.54 2.67 7.27
N GLY A 28 -13.77 1.76 7.87
CA GLY A 28 -13.43 1.80 9.29
C GLY A 28 -12.70 3.08 9.69
N ALA A 29 -11.70 3.51 8.90
CA ALA A 29 -10.91 4.69 9.18
C ALA A 29 -11.74 6.00 9.10
N ARG A 30 -12.67 6.10 8.13
CA ARG A 30 -13.60 7.23 8.05
C ARG A 30 -14.59 7.28 9.22
N GLU A 31 -15.12 6.13 9.63
CA GLU A 31 -16.02 6.04 10.79
C GLU A 31 -15.30 6.41 12.10
N ALA A 32 -13.98 6.21 12.17
CA ALA A 32 -13.15 6.68 13.29
C ALA A 32 -12.80 8.19 13.23
N GLY A 33 -13.31 8.92 12.23
CA GLY A 33 -13.12 10.36 12.10
C GLY A 33 -11.84 10.79 11.39
N ASN A 34 -11.15 9.87 10.69
CA ASN A 34 -9.95 10.18 9.95
C ASN A 34 -10.24 10.70 8.52
N THR A 35 -9.30 11.50 7.98
CA THR A 35 -9.33 11.91 6.59
C THR A 35 -8.67 10.82 5.74
N VAL A 36 -9.41 10.21 4.81
CA VAL A 36 -8.92 9.06 4.04
C VAL A 36 -8.93 9.37 2.55
N GLU A 37 -7.79 9.13 1.90
CA GLU A 37 -7.67 9.10 0.45
C GLU A 37 -7.26 7.69 0.00
N LYS A 38 -7.92 7.15 -1.02
CA LYS A 38 -7.55 5.89 -1.66
C LYS A 38 -7.05 6.14 -3.08
N VAL A 39 -5.86 5.64 -3.39
CA VAL A 39 -5.21 5.70 -4.69
C VAL A 39 -5.09 4.30 -5.26
N ASN A 40 -5.53 4.12 -6.50
CA ASN A 40 -5.39 2.87 -7.24
C ASN A 40 -4.25 3.00 -8.24
N LEU A 41 -3.18 2.26 -8.07
CA LEU A 41 -2.00 2.34 -8.95
C LEU A 41 -2.33 2.02 -10.41
N ARG A 42 -3.35 1.19 -10.68
CA ARG A 42 -3.84 0.89 -12.04
C ARG A 42 -4.33 2.12 -12.82
N GLU A 43 -4.66 3.19 -12.11
CA GLU A 43 -5.22 4.43 -12.70
C GLU A 43 -4.13 5.48 -12.94
N LEU A 44 -2.90 5.20 -12.47
CA LEU A 44 -1.76 6.09 -12.59
C LEU A 44 -0.79 5.63 -13.67
N LYS A 45 -0.15 6.60 -14.31
CA LYS A 45 0.95 6.38 -15.26
C LYS A 45 2.27 6.57 -14.51
N ILE A 46 2.84 5.47 -14.00
CA ILE A 46 4.11 5.48 -13.29
C ILE A 46 5.10 4.58 -14.03
N GLY A 47 6.16 5.16 -14.58
CA GLY A 47 7.24 4.40 -15.19
C GLY A 47 8.17 3.79 -14.13
N TYR A 48 8.87 2.69 -14.46
CA TYR A 48 9.84 2.07 -13.56
C TYR A 48 11.06 2.97 -13.30
N CYS A 49 11.72 2.78 -12.16
CA CYS A 49 12.94 3.49 -11.82
C CYS A 49 14.08 3.09 -12.76
N LYS A 50 14.75 4.07 -13.39
CA LYS A 50 15.87 3.85 -14.32
C LYS A 50 17.24 3.84 -13.63
N ALA A 51 17.28 3.94 -12.30
CA ALA A 51 18.51 4.03 -11.50
C ALA A 51 19.52 5.10 -12.02
N CYS A 52 19.01 6.16 -12.63
CA CYS A 52 19.84 7.22 -13.21
C CYS A 52 20.39 8.22 -12.18
N TYR A 53 19.95 8.12 -10.94
CA TYR A 53 20.33 9.00 -9.81
C TYR A 53 20.11 10.50 -10.03
N GLY A 54 19.36 10.92 -11.05
CA GLY A 54 19.04 12.32 -11.31
C GLY A 54 18.24 13.01 -10.20
N CYS A 55 17.64 12.23 -9.27
CA CYS A 55 16.97 12.74 -8.09
C CYS A 55 17.90 13.06 -6.90
N ARG A 56 19.18 12.66 -6.96
CA ARG A 56 20.15 12.95 -5.88
C ARG A 56 20.37 14.45 -5.76
N GLY A 57 20.24 14.96 -4.53
CA GLY A 57 20.45 16.38 -4.22
C GLY A 57 19.29 17.32 -4.60
N THR A 58 18.36 16.89 -5.47
CA THR A 58 17.21 17.70 -5.88
C THR A 58 15.90 17.28 -5.21
N GLY A 59 15.83 16.04 -4.71
CA GLY A 59 14.59 15.45 -4.20
C GLY A 59 13.50 15.20 -5.26
N ALA A 60 13.76 15.52 -6.53
CA ALA A 60 12.80 15.41 -7.62
C ALA A 60 13.25 14.38 -8.67
N CYS A 61 12.34 13.51 -9.10
CA CYS A 61 12.62 12.58 -10.18
C CYS A 61 12.66 13.29 -11.53
N VAL A 62 13.58 12.87 -12.42
CA VAL A 62 13.64 13.40 -13.79
C VAL A 62 12.46 12.92 -14.67
N GLN A 63 11.83 11.81 -14.31
CA GLN A 63 10.63 11.33 -15.01
C GLN A 63 9.42 12.15 -14.54
N LYS A 64 8.72 12.77 -15.49
CA LYS A 64 7.51 13.57 -15.24
C LYS A 64 6.29 12.71 -15.50
N ASP A 65 5.79 12.07 -14.45
CA ASP A 65 4.62 11.20 -14.46
C ASP A 65 3.86 11.34 -13.13
N ASP A 66 2.82 10.51 -12.92
CA ASP A 66 1.93 10.64 -11.75
C ASP A 66 2.62 10.32 -10.41
N MET A 67 3.87 9.85 -10.42
CA MET A 67 4.60 9.54 -9.19
C MET A 67 4.89 10.78 -8.35
N GLU A 68 5.08 11.94 -8.95
CA GLU A 68 5.37 13.19 -8.23
C GLU A 68 4.23 13.54 -7.27
N SER A 69 2.99 13.56 -7.78
CA SER A 69 1.80 13.85 -6.96
C SER A 69 1.54 12.76 -5.91
N LEU A 70 1.80 11.49 -6.24
CA LEU A 70 1.67 10.40 -5.28
C LEU A 70 2.69 10.52 -4.13
N LEU A 71 3.94 10.89 -4.43
CA LEU A 71 4.97 11.13 -3.42
C LEU A 71 4.58 12.23 -2.44
N GLU A 72 4.00 13.33 -2.92
CA GLU A 72 3.51 14.40 -2.06
C GLU A 72 2.47 13.88 -1.07
N LYS A 73 1.52 13.07 -1.54
CA LYS A 73 0.50 12.45 -0.68
C LYS A 73 1.13 11.48 0.33
N MET A 74 2.11 10.66 -0.09
CA MET A 74 2.80 9.72 0.80
C MET A 74 3.59 10.45 1.90
N VAL A 75 4.24 11.55 1.57
CA VAL A 75 4.96 12.38 2.56
C VAL A 75 3.98 13.05 3.53
N ALA A 76 2.85 13.57 3.04
CA ALA A 76 1.86 14.29 3.84
C ALA A 76 0.98 13.40 4.72
N ALA A 77 0.89 12.09 4.44
CA ALA A 77 0.07 11.15 5.20
C ALA A 77 0.69 10.82 6.57
N ASP A 78 -0.14 10.60 7.58
CA ASP A 78 0.27 10.06 8.89
C ASP A 78 0.29 8.53 8.85
N VAL A 79 -0.61 7.96 8.05
CA VAL A 79 -0.82 6.52 7.93
C VAL A 79 -0.73 6.10 6.46
N LEU A 80 0.05 5.06 6.19
CA LEU A 80 0.16 4.42 4.88
C LEU A 80 -0.45 3.02 4.94
N VAL A 81 -1.35 2.71 4.00
CA VAL A 81 -1.89 1.36 3.79
C VAL A 81 -1.41 0.87 2.44
N LEU A 82 -0.62 -0.19 2.42
CA LEU A 82 -0.08 -0.79 1.21
C LEU A 82 -0.78 -2.12 0.94
N ALA A 83 -1.53 -2.20 -0.15
CA ALA A 83 -2.33 -3.38 -0.49
C ALA A 83 -1.96 -3.95 -1.85
N THR A 84 -1.65 -5.25 -1.90
CA THR A 84 -1.21 -5.94 -3.12
C THR A 84 -1.80 -7.34 -3.25
N PRO A 85 -2.18 -7.80 -4.46
CA PRO A 85 -2.29 -9.23 -4.70
C PRO A 85 -0.91 -9.87 -4.73
N VAL A 86 -0.85 -11.16 -4.41
CA VAL A 86 0.40 -11.94 -4.49
C VAL A 86 0.50 -12.59 -5.86
N TYR A 87 1.52 -12.26 -6.61
CA TYR A 87 1.86 -12.84 -7.89
C TYR A 87 3.26 -13.48 -7.82
N PHE A 88 3.35 -14.79 -8.09
CA PHE A 88 4.62 -15.52 -8.02
C PHE A 88 5.39 -15.28 -6.71
N TYR A 89 4.68 -15.38 -5.57
CA TYR A 89 5.19 -15.18 -4.20
C TYR A 89 5.72 -13.76 -3.91
N SER A 90 5.37 -12.76 -4.73
CA SER A 90 5.79 -11.37 -4.57
C SER A 90 4.60 -10.40 -4.69
N MET A 91 4.84 -9.14 -4.36
CA MET A 91 3.88 -8.07 -4.66
C MET A 91 3.73 -7.91 -6.18
N ASP A 92 2.61 -7.32 -6.61
CA ASP A 92 2.41 -6.99 -8.01
C ASP A 92 3.41 -5.95 -8.53
N GLY A 93 3.59 -5.92 -9.84
CA GLY A 93 4.58 -5.06 -10.48
C GLY A 93 4.31 -3.56 -10.28
N GLN A 94 3.04 -3.14 -10.17
CA GLN A 94 2.68 -1.74 -9.95
C GLN A 94 3.11 -1.27 -8.56
N MET A 95 2.88 -2.08 -7.52
CA MET A 95 3.33 -1.79 -6.16
C MET A 95 4.86 -1.70 -6.11
N LYS A 96 5.58 -2.65 -6.71
CA LYS A 96 7.05 -2.63 -6.73
C LYS A 96 7.59 -1.42 -7.50
N THR A 97 6.99 -1.10 -8.65
CA THR A 97 7.35 0.08 -9.43
C THR A 97 7.18 1.37 -8.61
N MET A 98 6.05 1.52 -7.92
CA MET A 98 5.79 2.65 -7.04
C MET A 98 6.84 2.73 -5.93
N ILE A 99 7.13 1.62 -5.24
CA ILE A 99 8.15 1.57 -4.18
C ILE A 99 9.52 2.03 -4.71
N ASP A 100 9.99 1.50 -5.85
CA ASP A 100 11.29 1.88 -6.43
C ASP A 100 11.36 3.37 -6.78
N ARG A 101 10.24 3.97 -7.12
CA ARG A 101 10.15 5.38 -7.47
C ARG A 101 10.10 6.30 -6.24
N THR A 102 9.96 5.76 -5.02
CA THR A 102 10.05 6.58 -3.79
C THR A 102 11.47 7.05 -3.49
N LEU A 103 12.49 6.52 -4.17
CA LEU A 103 13.91 6.80 -3.93
C LEU A 103 14.24 8.29 -3.76
N SER A 104 13.53 9.17 -4.46
CA SER A 104 13.78 10.61 -4.39
C SER A 104 13.43 11.24 -3.04
N ARG A 105 12.44 10.69 -2.31
CA ARG A 105 11.85 11.31 -1.11
C ARG A 105 11.51 10.35 0.03
N TYR A 106 11.95 9.08 -0.02
CA TYR A 106 11.57 8.09 1.00
C TYR A 106 12.01 8.51 2.42
N THR A 107 13.10 9.24 2.57
CA THR A 107 13.57 9.74 3.87
C THR A 107 12.70 10.85 4.47
N GLU A 108 11.81 11.45 3.69
CA GLU A 108 10.81 12.41 4.15
C GLU A 108 9.56 11.74 4.73
N MET A 109 9.33 10.46 4.41
CA MET A 109 8.21 9.67 4.92
C MET A 109 8.50 9.17 6.34
N ARG A 110 8.58 10.11 7.30
CA ARG A 110 9.00 9.81 8.67
C ARG A 110 7.80 9.49 9.56
N ASP A 111 8.06 8.63 10.58
CA ASP A 111 7.13 8.35 11.69
C ASP A 111 5.74 7.88 11.25
N LYS A 112 5.68 7.12 10.14
CA LYS A 112 4.42 6.62 9.59
C LYS A 112 3.92 5.40 10.34
N ASP A 113 2.60 5.34 10.61
CA ASP A 113 1.91 4.10 10.92
C ASP A 113 1.62 3.37 9.61
N VAL A 114 2.07 2.12 9.46
CA VAL A 114 1.93 1.36 8.21
C VAL A 114 1.05 0.13 8.43
N TYR A 115 0.11 -0.08 7.52
CA TYR A 115 -0.74 -1.26 7.45
C TYR A 115 -0.47 -1.99 6.13
N LEU A 116 -0.29 -3.30 6.21
CA LEU A 116 0.03 -4.12 5.05
C LEU A 116 -1.12 -5.08 4.76
N ILE A 117 -1.56 -5.12 3.52
CA ILE A 117 -2.64 -5.99 3.06
C ILE A 117 -2.13 -6.81 1.88
N ALA A 118 -2.23 -8.13 1.97
CA ALA A 118 -1.97 -9.00 0.83
C ALA A 118 -3.13 -9.97 0.60
N THR A 119 -3.38 -10.34 -0.65
CA THR A 119 -4.38 -11.35 -1.02
C THR A 119 -3.78 -12.38 -1.97
N ALA A 120 -4.11 -13.66 -1.77
CA ALA A 120 -3.60 -14.76 -2.57
C ALA A 120 -4.61 -15.90 -2.71
N ALA A 121 -4.54 -16.63 -3.82
CA ALA A 121 -5.26 -17.91 -3.98
C ALA A 121 -4.73 -18.99 -3.03
N ALA A 122 -3.46 -18.91 -2.66
CA ALA A 122 -2.82 -19.82 -1.72
C ALA A 122 -2.94 -19.31 -0.27
N GLY A 123 -2.55 -20.18 0.68
CA GLY A 123 -2.55 -19.82 2.10
C GLY A 123 -1.38 -18.91 2.51
N ARG A 124 -1.39 -18.51 3.77
CA ARG A 124 -0.47 -17.54 4.40
C ARG A 124 1.02 -17.77 4.10
N ARG A 125 1.45 -19.03 4.05
CA ARG A 125 2.85 -19.38 3.75
C ARG A 125 3.32 -18.84 2.39
N ALA A 126 2.44 -18.81 1.38
CA ALA A 126 2.78 -18.28 0.06
C ALA A 126 2.87 -16.74 0.05
N MET A 127 2.27 -16.08 1.03
CA MET A 127 2.23 -14.62 1.16
C MET A 127 3.42 -14.06 1.95
N ALA A 128 4.13 -14.91 2.71
CA ALA A 128 5.18 -14.49 3.64
C ALA A 128 6.25 -13.62 2.96
N ARG A 129 6.76 -14.04 1.79
CA ARG A 129 7.77 -13.27 1.04
C ARG A 129 7.27 -11.90 0.60
N THR A 130 5.99 -11.79 0.23
CA THR A 130 5.37 -10.52 -0.15
C THR A 130 5.31 -9.59 1.05
N MET A 131 4.87 -10.09 2.20
CA MET A 131 4.82 -9.31 3.43
C MET A 131 6.21 -8.88 3.89
N ASP A 132 7.21 -9.78 3.82
CA ASP A 132 8.60 -9.44 4.16
C ASP A 132 9.16 -8.36 3.23
N ALA A 133 8.85 -8.39 1.95
CA ALA A 133 9.28 -7.36 1.01
C ALA A 133 8.61 -6.00 1.29
N LEU A 134 7.32 -5.98 1.67
CA LEU A 134 6.63 -4.74 2.08
C LEU A 134 7.18 -4.21 3.41
N LYS A 135 7.50 -5.09 4.38
CA LYS A 135 8.18 -4.70 5.62
C LYS A 135 9.56 -4.12 5.32
N GLY A 136 10.34 -4.74 4.44
CA GLY A 136 11.63 -4.22 4.02
C GLY A 136 11.56 -2.80 3.43
N PHE A 137 10.50 -2.47 2.71
CA PHE A 137 10.26 -1.07 2.32
C PHE A 137 9.95 -0.19 3.54
N THR A 138 9.09 -0.65 4.45
CA THR A 138 8.76 0.10 5.66
C THR A 138 9.99 0.37 6.53
N ASP A 139 10.90 -0.60 6.64
CA ASP A 139 12.14 -0.48 7.41
C ASP A 139 13.08 0.59 6.84
N CYS A 140 12.96 0.93 5.55
CA CYS A 140 13.68 2.03 4.93
C CYS A 140 13.09 3.42 5.27
N LEU A 141 11.87 3.48 5.81
CA LEU A 141 11.21 4.74 6.16
C LEU A 141 11.55 5.16 7.59
N PRO A 142 12.18 6.32 7.84
CA PRO A 142 12.64 6.69 9.18
C PRO A 142 11.49 6.73 10.20
N GLY A 143 11.58 5.91 11.26
CA GLY A 143 10.61 5.88 12.36
C GLY A 143 9.25 5.24 12.03
N ALA A 144 9.08 4.72 10.81
CA ALA A 144 7.85 4.04 10.42
C ALA A 144 7.65 2.73 11.21
N LYS A 145 6.38 2.37 11.45
CA LYS A 145 6.02 1.17 12.23
C LYS A 145 4.89 0.41 11.54
N VAL A 146 5.11 -0.87 11.27
CA VAL A 146 4.03 -1.77 10.85
C VAL A 146 3.09 -1.99 12.04
N ARG A 147 1.85 -1.56 11.90
CA ARG A 147 0.81 -1.71 12.94
C ARG A 147 0.04 -3.00 12.79
N ARG A 148 -0.21 -3.42 11.55
CA ARG A 148 -0.94 -4.68 11.28
C ARG A 148 -0.63 -5.21 9.88
N GLU A 149 -0.62 -6.54 9.78
CA GLU A 149 -0.55 -7.30 8.54
C GLU A 149 -1.88 -8.02 8.35
N ILE A 150 -2.56 -7.84 7.21
CA ILE A 150 -3.87 -8.44 6.90
C ILE A 150 -3.71 -9.39 5.72
N TYR A 151 -4.16 -10.63 5.89
CA TYR A 151 -3.95 -11.71 4.95
C TYR A 151 -5.29 -12.23 4.39
N GLY A 152 -5.63 -11.87 3.16
CA GLY A 152 -6.75 -12.45 2.41
C GLY A 152 -6.32 -13.75 1.74
N GLU A 153 -6.39 -14.85 2.46
CA GLU A 153 -5.95 -16.18 2.04
C GLU A 153 -7.02 -16.92 1.25
N GLY A 154 -6.60 -17.79 0.31
CA GLY A 154 -7.48 -18.71 -0.40
C GLY A 154 -8.45 -18.03 -1.38
N VAL A 155 -8.13 -16.81 -1.87
CA VAL A 155 -9.02 -16.02 -2.70
C VAL A 155 -8.46 -15.79 -4.10
N TYR A 156 -9.18 -16.24 -5.12
CA TYR A 156 -8.81 -16.14 -6.53
C TYR A 156 -9.76 -15.26 -7.35
N GLN A 157 -11.06 -15.56 -7.25
CA GLN A 157 -12.08 -14.78 -7.95
C GLN A 157 -12.37 -13.47 -7.21
N LYS A 158 -12.89 -12.48 -7.94
CA LYS A 158 -13.32 -11.21 -7.34
C LYS A 158 -14.43 -11.46 -6.33
N GLY A 159 -14.32 -10.83 -5.16
CA GLY A 159 -15.33 -10.87 -4.12
C GLY A 159 -15.15 -12.02 -3.12
N GLU A 160 -14.36 -13.04 -3.40
CA GLU A 160 -14.20 -14.18 -2.48
C GLU A 160 -13.66 -13.74 -1.10
N VAL A 161 -12.91 -12.66 -1.03
CA VAL A 161 -12.36 -12.14 0.22
C VAL A 161 -13.46 -11.67 1.19
N GLU A 162 -14.67 -11.38 0.72
CA GLU A 162 -15.78 -10.90 1.54
C GLU A 162 -16.27 -11.96 2.54
N SER A 163 -16.08 -13.24 2.21
CA SER A 163 -16.41 -14.36 3.08
C SER A 163 -15.27 -14.77 4.02
N THR A 164 -14.12 -14.11 3.97
CA THR A 164 -12.95 -14.45 4.79
C THR A 164 -12.85 -13.58 6.05
N PRO A 165 -12.14 -14.04 7.09
CA PRO A 165 -11.87 -13.21 8.28
C PRO A 165 -11.17 -11.89 7.96
N ALA A 166 -10.36 -11.83 6.89
CA ALA A 166 -9.62 -10.63 6.47
C ALA A 166 -10.55 -9.44 6.16
N TYR A 167 -11.77 -9.73 5.69
CA TYR A 167 -12.75 -8.69 5.37
C TYR A 167 -13.12 -7.85 6.61
N ARG A 168 -13.45 -8.54 7.71
CA ARG A 168 -13.73 -7.88 8.99
C ARG A 168 -12.46 -7.30 9.61
N GLU A 169 -11.35 -8.02 9.52
CA GLU A 169 -10.07 -7.56 10.06
C GLU A 169 -9.62 -6.24 9.44
N ALA A 170 -9.81 -6.05 8.12
CA ALA A 170 -9.50 -4.80 7.43
C ALA A 170 -10.35 -3.62 7.95
N TYR A 171 -11.64 -3.84 8.18
CA TYR A 171 -12.52 -2.82 8.77
C TYR A 171 -12.10 -2.45 10.20
N GLU A 172 -11.87 -3.46 11.06
CA GLU A 172 -11.46 -3.21 12.45
C GLU A 172 -10.07 -2.53 12.52
N ALA A 173 -9.15 -2.89 11.61
CA ALA A 173 -7.86 -2.24 11.51
C ALA A 173 -7.99 -0.75 11.13
N GLY A 174 -8.87 -0.43 10.19
CA GLY A 174 -9.18 0.94 9.82
C GLY A 174 -9.81 1.73 10.98
N LYS A 175 -10.72 1.10 11.72
CA LYS A 175 -11.39 1.73 12.86
C LYS A 175 -10.45 1.99 14.05
N ALA A 176 -9.36 1.26 14.14
CA ALA A 176 -8.33 1.41 15.18
C ALA A 176 -7.26 2.47 14.86
N VAL A 177 -7.33 3.14 13.69
CA VAL A 177 -6.43 4.23 13.33
C VAL A 177 -6.73 5.46 14.20
#